data_38dd09dcd8411eaa2b3e92d6e6534b52
#
_entry.id   38dd09dcd8411eaa2b3e92d6e6534b52
#
_cell.length_a   1.000
_cell.length_b   1.000
_cell.length_c   1.000
_cell.angle_alpha   90.00
_cell.angle_beta   90.00
_cell.angle_gamma   90.00
#
_symmetry.space_group_name_H-M   'P 1'
#
loop_
_entity.id
_entity.type
_entity.pdbx_description
1 polymer ?
#
loop_
_entity_poly.entity_id
_entity_poly.type
_entity_poly.pdbx_seq_one_letter_code
_entity_poly.pdbx_strand_id
1 'polypeptide(L)'
;MKRIVSFVLIIALMLSLCSCAKKGGIYAGLSYDEKTNVWYTKDEKYKGLVEIMRQDLTQSSDFKGSYILATDDKIIFIGGVNAQDVNGNKVDAYTTYEIGSITKMITATAVLQLCEKGRLSLEDKLEKYFPEFANGKNITISQLLHMTSGLRRDFVTDDTFLTENGERDYEEWKRYIYDGYSDEKLLGMIFDDELEFEPGTDFLYSNAGYTLLAMIIEKVTGQKFGEYVKANIFDACGMEHSSSMTTGDVTSIPEIVKGVNDTDGMPIELDTLYLQMANSMRGCGDMHSCVADMLMFDRALLGGRLLKEESLAEMFGYKYKYGCGWMLLDVRSKAWYHGGESFFYLGYNLYVDSSKYGNLYLIQLHPTVAGDEYSQKLMADIVREGNR
;
A
#
# COMPACT_ATOMS: atom_id res chain seq x y z
N MET A 1 -7.39 52.63 7.82
CA MET A 1 -6.58 51.87 8.79
C MET A 1 -7.39 50.82 9.62
N LYS A 2 -8.56 51.16 10.18
CA LYS A 2 -9.33 50.20 10.99
C LYS A 2 -9.86 48.93 10.24
N ARG A 3 -10.12 48.99 8.91
CA ARG A 3 -10.59 47.83 8.13
C ARG A 3 -9.49 46.83 7.75
N ILE A 4 -8.25 47.29 7.60
CA ILE A 4 -7.10 46.42 7.27
C ILE A 4 -6.67 45.61 8.49
N VAL A 5 -6.72 46.22 9.68
CA VAL A 5 -6.38 45.54 10.94
C VAL A 5 -7.39 44.41 11.26
N SER A 6 -8.69 44.62 10.94
CA SER A 6 -9.70 43.54 11.11
C SER A 6 -9.49 42.36 10.16
N PHE A 7 -9.03 42.57 8.92
CA PHE A 7 -8.80 41.53 7.96
C PHE A 7 -7.56 40.67 8.32
N VAL A 8 -6.51 41.28 8.80
CA VAL A 8 -5.28 40.60 9.26
C VAL A 8 -5.56 39.80 10.53
N LEU A 9 -6.40 40.31 11.46
CA LEU A 9 -6.80 39.59 12.64
C LEU A 9 -7.69 38.38 12.33
N ILE A 10 -8.57 38.46 11.31
CA ILE A 10 -9.42 37.33 10.88
C ILE A 10 -8.58 36.25 10.21
N ILE A 11 -7.59 36.60 9.38
CA ILE A 11 -6.67 35.64 8.78
C ILE A 11 -5.79 34.99 9.83
N ALA A 12 -5.27 35.75 10.81
CA ALA A 12 -4.52 35.20 11.94
C ALA A 12 -5.38 34.30 12.83
N LEU A 13 -6.69 34.62 13.03
CA LEU A 13 -7.62 33.75 13.75
C LEU A 13 -7.95 32.49 12.96
N MET A 14 -8.13 32.56 11.63
CA MET A 14 -8.37 31.38 10.80
C MET A 14 -7.13 30.48 10.74
N LEU A 15 -5.90 31.04 10.67
CA LEU A 15 -4.67 30.27 10.76
C LEU A 15 -4.48 29.63 12.15
N SER A 16 -4.91 30.31 13.23
CA SER A 16 -4.89 29.76 14.58
C SER A 16 -5.97 28.68 14.79
N LEU A 17 -7.11 28.79 14.15
CA LEU A 17 -8.19 27.78 14.20
C LEU A 17 -7.81 26.54 13.38
N CYS A 18 -7.10 26.68 12.25
CA CYS A 18 -6.54 25.57 11.52
C CYS A 18 -5.44 24.82 12.32
N SER A 19 -4.62 25.57 13.09
CA SER A 19 -3.67 24.99 14.05
C SER A 19 -4.34 24.33 15.26
N CYS A 20 -5.51 24.79 15.68
CA CYS A 20 -6.24 24.19 16.80
C CYS A 20 -7.01 22.92 16.40
N ALA A 21 -7.46 22.78 15.15
CA ALA A 21 -8.07 21.56 14.64
C ALA A 21 -7.07 20.39 14.60
N LYS A 22 -5.76 20.68 14.35
CA LYS A 22 -4.69 19.67 14.40
C LYS A 22 -4.30 19.22 15.84
N LYS A 23 -4.82 19.82 16.89
CA LYS A 23 -4.53 19.41 18.30
C LYS A 23 -5.41 18.28 18.82
N GLY A 24 -6.44 17.87 18.08
CA GLY A 24 -7.29 16.71 18.35
C GLY A 24 -7.01 15.55 17.41
N GLY A 25 -7.68 14.43 17.58
CA GLY A 25 -7.56 13.25 16.72
C GLY A 25 -6.20 12.55 16.86
N ILE A 26 -5.60 12.15 15.75
CA ILE A 26 -4.37 11.33 15.70
C ILE A 26 -3.14 12.01 16.34
N TYR A 27 -3.16 13.34 16.47
CA TYR A 27 -2.06 14.13 17.07
C TYR A 27 -2.25 14.40 18.57
N ALA A 28 -3.32 13.92 19.18
CA ALA A 28 -3.64 14.20 20.58
C ALA A 28 -2.55 13.69 21.53
N GLY A 29 -2.10 14.57 22.44
CA GLY A 29 -1.10 14.24 23.46
C GLY A 29 0.36 14.16 22.96
N LEU A 30 0.61 14.47 21.68
CA LEU A 30 1.96 14.50 21.11
C LEU A 30 2.59 15.89 21.21
N SER A 31 3.90 15.93 21.23
CA SER A 31 4.72 17.15 21.14
C SER A 31 5.13 17.40 19.70
N TYR A 32 5.00 18.65 19.26
CA TYR A 32 5.34 19.07 17.90
C TYR A 32 6.75 19.65 17.82
N ASP A 33 7.51 19.22 16.81
CA ASP A 33 8.77 19.82 16.40
C ASP A 33 8.58 20.58 15.09
N GLU A 34 8.52 21.90 15.17
CA GLU A 34 8.28 22.79 14.03
C GLU A 34 9.39 22.71 12.96
N LYS A 35 10.63 22.45 13.38
CA LYS A 35 11.78 22.41 12.46
C LYS A 35 11.68 21.21 11.49
N THR A 36 11.22 20.08 12.00
CA THR A 36 11.17 18.82 11.24
C THR A 36 9.74 18.46 10.79
N ASN A 37 8.72 19.23 11.20
CA ASN A 37 7.31 18.97 10.91
C ASN A 37 6.83 17.59 11.39
N VAL A 38 7.28 17.18 12.57
CA VAL A 38 6.93 15.89 13.15
C VAL A 38 6.33 16.05 14.56
N TRP A 39 5.51 15.09 14.94
CA TRP A 39 4.90 14.95 16.23
C TRP A 39 5.38 13.66 16.90
N TYR A 40 5.66 13.68 18.20
CA TYR A 40 6.15 12.50 18.90
C TYR A 40 5.72 12.48 20.37
N THR A 41 5.67 11.28 20.95
CA THR A 41 5.40 11.12 22.38
C THR A 41 6.64 11.47 23.22
N LYS A 42 6.40 12.02 24.42
CA LYS A 42 7.45 12.23 25.46
C LYS A 42 7.46 11.11 26.49
N ASP A 43 6.71 10.04 26.27
CA ASP A 43 6.69 8.90 27.17
C ASP A 43 8.06 8.18 27.14
N GLU A 44 8.74 8.13 28.28
CA GLU A 44 10.08 7.54 28.41
C GLU A 44 10.13 6.07 27.96
N LYS A 45 9.01 5.35 28.02
CA LYS A 45 8.90 3.97 27.49
C LYS A 45 9.33 3.88 26.03
N TYR A 46 8.99 4.89 25.22
CA TYR A 46 9.20 4.91 23.77
C TYR A 46 10.39 5.76 23.32
N LYS A 47 11.21 6.25 24.27
CA LYS A 47 12.33 7.16 23.98
C LYS A 47 13.28 6.62 22.91
N GLY A 48 13.67 5.35 23.00
CA GLY A 48 14.56 4.71 22.01
C GLY A 48 13.98 4.70 20.61
N LEU A 49 12.68 4.40 20.46
CA LEU A 49 11.98 4.44 19.18
C LEU A 49 11.88 5.86 18.60
N VAL A 50 11.59 6.86 19.45
CA VAL A 50 11.55 8.27 19.03
C VAL A 50 12.95 8.75 18.59
N GLU A 51 14.01 8.35 19.29
CA GLU A 51 15.38 8.70 18.92
C GLU A 51 15.77 8.10 17.56
N ILE A 52 15.46 6.83 17.30
CA ILE A 52 15.67 6.17 16.00
C ILE A 52 14.95 6.95 14.90
N MET A 53 13.63 7.21 15.04
CA MET A 53 12.85 7.95 14.05
C MET A 53 13.42 9.35 13.78
N ARG A 54 13.79 10.09 14.82
CA ARG A 54 14.38 11.43 14.67
C ARG A 54 15.75 11.40 14.01
N GLN A 55 16.59 10.45 14.38
CA GLN A 55 17.93 10.32 13.83
C GLN A 55 17.87 10.00 12.34
N ASP A 56 17.08 9.02 11.93
CA ASP A 56 17.00 8.60 10.55
C ASP A 56 16.33 9.68 9.67
N LEU A 57 15.26 10.31 10.12
CA LEU A 57 14.57 11.38 9.37
C LEU A 57 15.34 12.69 9.25
N THR A 58 16.36 12.93 10.08
CA THR A 58 17.15 14.17 10.05
C THR A 58 18.52 14.01 9.40
N GLN A 59 18.98 12.79 9.17
CA GLN A 59 20.32 12.52 8.62
C GLN A 59 20.40 12.58 7.10
N SER A 60 19.28 12.46 6.39
CA SER A 60 19.27 12.48 4.94
C SER A 60 18.22 13.42 4.38
N SER A 61 18.62 14.25 3.40
CA SER A 61 17.70 15.02 2.55
C SER A 61 16.83 14.12 1.67
N ASP A 62 17.19 12.84 1.53
CA ASP A 62 16.49 11.87 0.70
C ASP A 62 15.27 11.28 1.39
N PHE A 63 15.17 11.44 2.72
CA PHE A 63 13.92 11.17 3.43
C PHE A 63 12.86 12.20 3.07
N LYS A 64 11.87 11.77 2.30
CA LYS A 64 10.73 12.58 1.86
C LYS A 64 9.46 11.79 2.06
N GLY A 65 8.37 12.43 2.49
CA GLY A 65 7.08 11.77 2.58
C GLY A 65 6.48 11.75 3.97
N SER A 66 5.50 10.87 4.19
CA SER A 66 4.76 10.73 5.44
C SER A 66 5.13 9.45 6.19
N TYR A 67 5.18 9.55 7.51
CA TYR A 67 5.60 8.47 8.41
C TYR A 67 4.70 8.37 9.63
N ILE A 68 4.46 7.15 10.08
CA ILE A 68 3.82 6.88 11.37
C ILE A 68 4.46 5.66 12.03
N LEU A 69 4.78 5.79 13.32
CA LEU A 69 5.15 4.68 14.20
C LEU A 69 4.18 4.64 15.37
N ALA A 70 3.57 3.49 15.63
CA ALA A 70 2.51 3.36 16.61
C ALA A 70 2.50 1.96 17.26
N THR A 71 1.75 1.86 18.38
CA THR A 71 1.25 0.60 18.94
C THR A 71 -0.26 0.47 18.72
N ASP A 72 -0.89 -0.56 19.26
CA ASP A 72 -2.35 -0.74 19.18
C ASP A 72 -3.12 0.47 19.72
N ASP A 73 -2.62 1.11 20.76
CA ASP A 73 -3.31 2.15 21.52
C ASP A 73 -2.63 3.53 21.45
N LYS A 74 -1.40 3.62 20.94
CA LYS A 74 -0.61 4.87 21.02
C LYS A 74 0.09 5.22 19.72
N ILE A 75 0.09 6.50 19.38
CA ILE A 75 0.98 7.06 18.37
C ILE A 75 2.30 7.41 19.06
N ILE A 76 3.41 6.88 18.54
CA ILE A 76 4.75 7.14 19.06
C ILE A 76 5.40 8.30 18.31
N PHE A 77 5.26 8.27 16.98
CA PHE A 77 5.82 9.25 16.07
C PHE A 77 4.96 9.38 14.84
N ILE A 78 4.74 10.61 14.34
CA ILE A 78 3.95 10.87 13.13
C ILE A 78 4.38 12.19 12.51
N GLY A 79 4.44 12.27 11.18
CA GLY A 79 4.72 13.50 10.49
C GLY A 79 4.98 13.35 9.02
N GLY A 80 5.24 14.49 8.38
CA GLY A 80 5.61 14.58 6.99
C GLY A 80 6.86 15.44 6.82
N VAL A 81 7.84 14.96 6.08
CA VAL A 81 9.14 15.59 5.92
C VAL A 81 9.48 15.81 4.44
N ASN A 82 10.09 16.94 4.13
CA ASN A 82 10.73 17.28 2.85
C ASN A 82 9.87 17.05 1.59
N ALA A 83 8.53 17.05 1.72
CA ALA A 83 7.60 16.88 0.61
C ALA A 83 6.40 17.82 0.71
N GLN A 84 5.71 18.03 -0.42
CA GLN A 84 4.51 18.82 -0.53
C GLN A 84 3.47 18.08 -1.36
N ASP A 85 2.18 18.34 -1.08
CA ASP A 85 1.07 17.87 -1.91
C ASP A 85 1.01 18.66 -3.23
N VAL A 86 0.08 18.29 -4.11
CA VAL A 86 -0.13 18.97 -5.41
C VAL A 86 -0.55 20.43 -5.26
N ASN A 87 -1.03 20.86 -4.09
CA ASN A 87 -1.43 22.21 -3.76
C ASN A 87 -0.30 23.02 -3.12
N GLY A 88 0.88 22.42 -2.89
CA GLY A 88 2.03 23.05 -2.24
C GLY A 88 1.97 23.05 -0.71
N ASN A 89 1.04 22.34 -0.09
CA ASN A 89 1.00 22.16 1.35
C ASN A 89 2.05 21.14 1.80
N LYS A 90 2.62 21.33 2.99
CA LYS A 90 3.47 20.30 3.59
C LYS A 90 2.69 19.01 3.79
N VAL A 91 3.29 17.89 3.41
CA VAL A 91 2.68 16.57 3.65
C VAL A 91 2.50 16.30 5.14
N ASP A 92 1.49 15.53 5.47
CA ASP A 92 1.15 15.11 6.84
C ASP A 92 0.64 13.66 6.86
N ALA A 93 -0.01 13.26 7.98
CA ALA A 93 -0.51 11.90 8.13
C ALA A 93 -1.66 11.52 7.21
N TYR A 94 -2.34 12.50 6.65
CA TYR A 94 -3.52 12.30 5.79
C TYR A 94 -3.22 12.55 4.31
N THR A 95 -2.02 12.99 3.99
CA THR A 95 -1.58 13.13 2.60
C THR A 95 -1.55 11.76 1.93
N THR A 96 -2.18 11.63 0.77
CA THR A 96 -2.34 10.37 0.05
C THR A 96 -1.17 10.10 -0.91
N TYR A 97 -0.88 8.83 -1.08
CA TYR A 97 0.16 8.28 -1.97
C TYR A 97 -0.40 7.07 -2.70
N GLU A 98 0.13 6.75 -3.86
CA GLU A 98 0.01 5.40 -4.35
C GLU A 98 0.77 4.45 -3.43
N ILE A 99 0.09 3.37 -3.03
CA ILE A 99 0.69 2.39 -2.12
C ILE A 99 1.26 1.16 -2.84
N GLY A 100 1.11 1.10 -4.17
CA GLY A 100 1.64 0.02 -4.99
C GLY A 100 1.29 -1.36 -4.41
N SER A 101 2.25 -2.24 -4.34
CA SER A 101 2.04 -3.63 -3.89
C SER A 101 1.58 -3.80 -2.43
N ILE A 102 1.58 -2.76 -1.59
CA ILE A 102 0.91 -2.80 -0.29
C ILE A 102 -0.59 -3.11 -0.45
N THR A 103 -1.19 -2.78 -1.60
CA THR A 103 -2.53 -3.22 -2.03
C THR A 103 -2.80 -4.69 -1.79
N LYS A 104 -1.79 -5.56 -1.94
CA LYS A 104 -1.94 -7.02 -1.81
C LYS A 104 -2.38 -7.46 -0.41
N MET A 105 -2.01 -6.71 0.63
CA MET A 105 -2.47 -6.96 2.00
C MET A 105 -3.99 -6.82 2.09
N ILE A 106 -4.53 -5.80 1.43
CA ILE A 106 -5.97 -5.49 1.40
C ILE A 106 -6.72 -6.52 0.55
N THR A 107 -6.17 -6.88 -0.61
CA THR A 107 -6.74 -7.93 -1.49
C THR A 107 -6.80 -9.28 -0.79
N ALA A 108 -5.73 -9.68 -0.11
CA ALA A 108 -5.69 -10.93 0.66
C ALA A 108 -6.73 -10.92 1.79
N THR A 109 -6.87 -9.79 2.49
CA THR A 109 -7.92 -9.62 3.52
C THR A 109 -9.31 -9.82 2.91
N ALA A 110 -9.59 -9.21 1.75
CA ALA A 110 -10.88 -9.37 1.06
C ALA A 110 -11.18 -10.81 0.65
N VAL A 111 -10.17 -11.55 0.15
CA VAL A 111 -10.30 -12.98 -0.18
C VAL A 111 -10.61 -13.80 1.06
N LEU A 112 -9.87 -13.61 2.15
CA LEU A 112 -10.07 -14.34 3.40
C LEU A 112 -11.43 -14.03 4.04
N GLN A 113 -11.93 -12.78 3.96
CA GLN A 113 -13.29 -12.44 4.36
C GLN A 113 -14.36 -13.22 3.56
N LEU A 114 -14.14 -13.41 2.25
CA LEU A 114 -15.05 -14.21 1.43
C LEU A 114 -14.97 -15.70 1.76
N CYS A 115 -13.80 -16.19 2.15
CA CYS A 115 -13.64 -17.56 2.67
C CYS A 115 -14.42 -17.72 3.99
N GLU A 116 -14.31 -16.79 4.93
CA GLU A 116 -15.08 -16.82 6.18
C GLU A 116 -16.60 -16.79 5.98
N LYS A 117 -17.04 -16.10 4.91
CA LYS A 117 -18.45 -16.05 4.50
C LYS A 117 -18.90 -17.28 3.71
N GLY A 118 -18.01 -18.26 3.46
CA GLY A 118 -18.29 -19.46 2.65
C GLY A 118 -18.56 -19.17 1.16
N ARG A 119 -18.13 -18.00 0.67
CA ARG A 119 -18.28 -17.57 -0.72
C ARG A 119 -17.12 -18.03 -1.60
N LEU A 120 -15.95 -18.25 -1.01
CA LEU A 120 -14.73 -18.79 -1.59
C LEU A 120 -14.21 -19.93 -0.72
N SER A 121 -13.37 -20.80 -1.30
CA SER A 121 -12.51 -21.73 -0.57
C SER A 121 -11.07 -21.54 -1.03
N LEU A 122 -10.12 -21.64 -0.11
CA LEU A 122 -8.69 -21.62 -0.43
C LEU A 122 -8.29 -22.76 -1.38
N GLU A 123 -9.05 -23.88 -1.34
CA GLU A 123 -8.85 -25.04 -2.20
C GLU A 123 -9.59 -24.95 -3.54
N ASP A 124 -10.39 -23.91 -3.75
CA ASP A 124 -11.03 -23.70 -5.05
C ASP A 124 -9.98 -23.59 -6.14
N LYS A 125 -10.21 -24.29 -7.26
CA LYS A 125 -9.35 -24.24 -8.43
C LYS A 125 -9.70 -23.07 -9.32
N LEU A 126 -8.72 -22.47 -10.01
CA LEU A 126 -8.94 -21.37 -10.92
C LEU A 126 -9.91 -21.72 -12.06
N GLU A 127 -9.94 -22.96 -12.52
CA GLU A 127 -10.90 -23.42 -13.54
C GLU A 127 -12.37 -23.18 -13.18
N LYS A 128 -12.69 -23.10 -11.88
CA LYS A 128 -14.04 -22.75 -11.39
C LYS A 128 -14.46 -21.35 -11.81
N TYR A 129 -13.50 -20.44 -11.93
CA TYR A 129 -13.70 -19.02 -12.20
C TYR A 129 -13.31 -18.63 -13.64
N PHE A 130 -12.34 -19.35 -14.20
CA PHE A 130 -11.76 -19.16 -15.52
C PHE A 130 -11.63 -20.52 -16.23
N PRO A 131 -12.75 -21.10 -16.70
CA PRO A 131 -12.75 -22.42 -17.33
C PRO A 131 -11.93 -22.46 -18.63
N GLU A 132 -11.69 -21.31 -19.24
CA GLU A 132 -10.86 -21.15 -20.45
C GLU A 132 -9.35 -21.30 -20.17
N PHE A 133 -8.90 -21.16 -18.91
CA PHE A 133 -7.49 -21.28 -18.55
C PHE A 133 -7.07 -22.76 -18.35
N ALA A 134 -6.32 -23.29 -19.30
CA ALA A 134 -5.93 -24.71 -19.30
C ALA A 134 -5.20 -25.16 -18.02
N ASN A 135 -4.36 -24.28 -17.44
CA ASN A 135 -3.63 -24.54 -16.20
C ASN A 135 -4.48 -24.32 -14.95
N GLY A 136 -5.66 -23.76 -15.08
CA GLY A 136 -6.55 -23.39 -13.98
C GLY A 136 -6.96 -24.56 -13.08
N LYS A 137 -7.01 -25.78 -13.63
CA LYS A 137 -7.30 -27.03 -12.89
C LYS A 137 -6.23 -27.42 -11.85
N ASN A 138 -5.01 -26.87 -11.99
CA ASN A 138 -3.88 -27.21 -11.13
C ASN A 138 -3.61 -26.13 -10.08
N ILE A 139 -4.15 -24.92 -10.25
CA ILE A 139 -3.87 -23.74 -9.41
C ILE A 139 -5.02 -23.50 -8.45
N THR A 140 -4.73 -23.35 -7.15
CA THR A 140 -5.70 -23.00 -6.11
C THR A 140 -5.66 -21.52 -5.75
N ILE A 141 -6.71 -21.03 -5.08
CA ILE A 141 -6.75 -19.69 -4.46
C ILE A 141 -5.61 -19.53 -3.44
N SER A 142 -5.34 -20.54 -2.61
CA SER A 142 -4.23 -20.55 -1.67
C SER A 142 -2.88 -20.35 -2.37
N GLN A 143 -2.66 -21.01 -3.49
CA GLN A 143 -1.41 -20.88 -4.25
C GLN A 143 -1.23 -19.47 -4.87
N LEU A 144 -2.32 -18.79 -5.25
CA LEU A 144 -2.26 -17.40 -5.67
C LEU A 144 -1.87 -16.48 -4.51
N LEU A 145 -2.54 -16.62 -3.36
CA LEU A 145 -2.27 -15.82 -2.16
C LEU A 145 -0.82 -15.96 -1.68
N HIS A 146 -0.27 -17.17 -1.73
CA HIS A 146 1.08 -17.49 -1.26
C HIS A 146 2.17 -17.41 -2.33
N MET A 147 1.86 -16.89 -3.54
CA MET A 147 2.84 -16.72 -4.62
C MET A 147 3.50 -18.05 -5.08
N THR A 148 2.74 -19.15 -5.04
CA THR A 148 3.23 -20.50 -5.41
C THR A 148 2.47 -21.10 -6.59
N SER A 149 1.79 -20.26 -7.37
CA SER A 149 0.96 -20.69 -8.49
C SER A 149 1.74 -21.09 -9.75
N GLY A 150 3.01 -20.67 -9.87
CA GLY A 150 3.79 -20.79 -11.09
C GLY A 150 3.48 -19.72 -12.15
N LEU A 151 2.52 -18.83 -11.90
CA LEU A 151 2.26 -17.70 -12.80
C LEU A 151 3.45 -16.73 -12.81
N ARG A 152 3.75 -16.17 -13.98
CA ARG A 152 4.79 -15.14 -14.14
C ARG A 152 4.57 -13.96 -13.20
N ARG A 153 5.67 -13.23 -12.96
CA ARG A 153 5.63 -12.03 -12.12
C ARG A 153 4.64 -11.00 -12.67
N ASP A 154 4.83 -10.62 -13.92
CA ASP A 154 4.08 -9.58 -14.60
C ASP A 154 3.61 -10.12 -15.96
N PHE A 155 2.37 -9.85 -16.30
CA PHE A 155 1.79 -10.16 -17.59
C PHE A 155 2.08 -9.07 -18.64
N VAL A 156 2.45 -7.87 -18.20
CA VAL A 156 2.98 -6.79 -19.02
C VAL A 156 4.46 -6.65 -18.70
N THR A 157 5.31 -6.95 -19.65
CA THR A 157 6.76 -6.90 -19.52
C THR A 157 7.34 -5.86 -20.46
N ASP A 158 8.63 -5.53 -20.34
CA ASP A 158 9.30 -4.64 -21.29
C ASP A 158 9.17 -5.13 -22.73
N ASP A 159 9.18 -6.44 -22.94
CA ASP A 159 9.01 -7.05 -24.26
C ASP A 159 7.61 -6.81 -24.85
N THR A 160 6.58 -6.61 -24.02
CA THR A 160 5.22 -6.25 -24.47
C THR A 160 5.23 -4.96 -25.30
N PHE A 161 6.20 -4.09 -25.07
CA PHE A 161 6.32 -2.80 -25.73
C PHE A 161 7.45 -2.78 -26.75
N LEU A 162 7.83 -3.93 -27.31
CA LEU A 162 8.80 -4.00 -28.39
C LEU A 162 8.10 -4.25 -29.73
N THR A 163 8.57 -3.58 -30.76
CA THR A 163 8.20 -3.88 -32.14
C THR A 163 8.85 -5.21 -32.57
N GLU A 164 8.41 -5.78 -33.69
CA GLU A 164 9.02 -6.98 -34.29
C GLU A 164 10.53 -6.86 -34.52
N ASN A 165 11.06 -5.63 -34.63
CA ASN A 165 12.46 -5.34 -34.81
C ASN A 165 13.23 -5.15 -33.49
N GLY A 166 12.55 -5.29 -32.33
CA GLY A 166 13.12 -5.10 -30.99
C GLY A 166 13.30 -3.64 -30.56
N GLU A 167 12.68 -2.70 -31.27
CA GLU A 167 12.63 -1.29 -30.87
C GLU A 167 11.43 -1.04 -29.95
N ARG A 168 11.54 -0.04 -29.05
CA ARG A 168 10.42 0.28 -28.14
C ARG A 168 9.22 0.83 -28.90
N ASP A 169 8.07 0.16 -28.75
CA ASP A 169 6.77 0.60 -29.26
C ASP A 169 6.13 1.60 -28.28
N TYR A 170 6.46 2.88 -28.46
CA TYR A 170 5.92 3.96 -27.63
C TYR A 170 4.42 4.16 -27.80
N GLU A 171 3.81 3.78 -28.91
CA GLU A 171 2.38 3.92 -29.14
C GLU A 171 1.61 2.82 -28.38
N GLU A 172 2.09 1.57 -28.36
CA GLU A 172 1.50 0.50 -27.54
C GLU A 172 1.72 0.79 -26.04
N TRP A 173 2.90 1.29 -25.66
CA TRP A 173 3.18 1.70 -24.30
C TRP A 173 2.27 2.82 -23.82
N LYS A 174 2.05 3.87 -24.63
CA LYS A 174 1.08 4.94 -24.35
C LYS A 174 -0.33 4.40 -24.22
N ARG A 175 -0.74 3.51 -25.12
CA ARG A 175 -2.07 2.90 -25.08
C ARG A 175 -2.28 2.14 -23.76
N TYR A 176 -1.31 1.36 -23.34
CA TYR A 176 -1.36 0.67 -22.04
C TYR A 176 -1.49 1.64 -20.88
N ILE A 177 -0.67 2.68 -20.87
CA ILE A 177 -0.63 3.68 -19.79
C ILE A 177 -1.93 4.50 -19.76
N TYR A 178 -2.41 5.00 -20.91
CA TYR A 178 -3.51 5.96 -20.97
C TYR A 178 -4.88 5.32 -21.17
N ASP A 179 -4.99 4.20 -21.84
CA ASP A 179 -6.28 3.55 -22.13
C ASP A 179 -6.49 2.30 -21.25
N GLY A 180 -5.41 1.74 -20.69
CA GLY A 180 -5.41 0.45 -19.99
C GLY A 180 -5.72 -0.72 -20.94
N TYR A 181 -5.70 -1.92 -20.40
CA TYR A 181 -6.12 -3.10 -21.13
C TYR A 181 -7.47 -3.60 -20.64
N SER A 182 -8.29 -4.13 -21.58
CA SER A 182 -9.52 -4.81 -21.22
C SER A 182 -9.23 -6.09 -20.43
N ASP A 183 -10.22 -6.56 -19.66
CA ASP A 183 -10.11 -7.82 -18.92
C ASP A 183 -9.82 -9.00 -19.87
N GLU A 184 -10.41 -9.01 -21.06
CA GLU A 184 -10.17 -10.04 -22.07
C GLU A 184 -8.70 -10.06 -22.52
N LYS A 185 -8.12 -8.88 -22.79
CA LYS A 185 -6.70 -8.78 -23.18
C LYS A 185 -5.78 -9.21 -22.03
N LEU A 186 -6.05 -8.76 -20.80
CA LEU A 186 -5.26 -9.13 -19.63
C LEU A 186 -5.31 -10.64 -19.37
N LEU A 187 -6.49 -11.24 -19.42
CA LEU A 187 -6.67 -12.68 -19.24
C LEU A 187 -5.97 -13.47 -20.35
N GLY A 188 -6.04 -13.02 -21.61
CA GLY A 188 -5.31 -13.60 -22.72
C GLY A 188 -3.80 -13.63 -22.44
N MET A 189 -3.22 -12.50 -22.03
CA MET A 189 -1.78 -12.41 -21.71
C MET A 189 -1.39 -13.33 -20.55
N ILE A 190 -2.22 -13.44 -19.50
CA ILE A 190 -1.94 -14.32 -18.36
C ILE A 190 -2.08 -15.81 -18.74
N PHE A 191 -3.07 -16.16 -19.58
CA PHE A 191 -3.42 -17.55 -19.88
C PHE A 191 -2.57 -18.15 -21.01
N ASP A 192 -2.02 -17.32 -21.89
CA ASP A 192 -1.14 -17.75 -22.99
C ASP A 192 0.29 -18.04 -22.51
N ASP A 193 0.64 -17.56 -21.30
CA ASP A 193 1.95 -17.81 -20.72
C ASP A 193 2.08 -19.23 -20.17
N GLU A 194 3.24 -19.82 -20.34
CA GLU A 194 3.60 -21.07 -19.65
C GLU A 194 3.86 -20.79 -18.15
N LEU A 195 3.55 -21.77 -17.31
CA LEU A 195 3.90 -21.68 -15.90
C LEU A 195 5.41 -21.82 -15.72
N GLU A 196 6.00 -21.00 -14.87
CA GLU A 196 7.44 -21.03 -14.55
C GLU A 196 7.83 -22.29 -13.78
N PHE A 197 6.87 -22.90 -13.06
CA PHE A 197 7.04 -24.16 -12.34
C PHE A 197 5.65 -24.78 -12.03
N GLU A 198 5.66 -26.05 -11.65
CA GLU A 198 4.44 -26.76 -11.22
C GLU A 198 3.84 -26.11 -9.97
N PRO A 199 2.52 -25.83 -9.95
CA PRO A 199 1.85 -25.16 -8.84
C PRO A 199 2.14 -25.80 -7.48
N GLY A 200 2.58 -25.01 -6.52
CA GLY A 200 2.91 -25.43 -5.15
C GLY A 200 4.34 -25.92 -4.95
N THR A 201 5.17 -26.02 -5.99
CA THR A 201 6.54 -26.57 -5.87
C THR A 201 7.61 -25.52 -5.60
N ASP A 202 7.40 -24.27 -6.01
CA ASP A 202 8.35 -23.18 -5.83
C ASP A 202 7.62 -21.85 -5.55
N PHE A 203 8.37 -20.78 -5.49
CA PHE A 203 7.92 -19.42 -5.20
C PHE A 203 8.32 -18.47 -6.33
N LEU A 204 7.33 -17.71 -6.83
CA LEU A 204 7.58 -16.55 -7.68
C LEU A 204 6.55 -15.47 -7.35
N TYR A 205 7.03 -14.29 -6.96
CA TYR A 205 6.18 -13.13 -6.75
C TYR A 205 5.39 -12.81 -8.03
N SER A 206 4.05 -12.79 -7.94
CA SER A 206 3.17 -12.64 -9.10
C SER A 206 2.11 -11.55 -8.91
N ASN A 207 2.22 -10.48 -9.68
CA ASN A 207 1.17 -9.47 -9.83
C ASN A 207 -0.05 -10.06 -10.54
N ALA A 208 0.18 -10.88 -11.57
CA ALA A 208 -0.87 -11.59 -12.30
C ALA A 208 -1.78 -12.39 -11.35
N GLY A 209 -1.19 -13.12 -10.40
CA GLY A 209 -1.94 -13.88 -9.41
C GLY A 209 -2.91 -13.02 -8.58
N TYR A 210 -2.46 -11.85 -8.12
CA TYR A 210 -3.30 -10.95 -7.34
C TYR A 210 -4.33 -10.20 -8.18
N THR A 211 -4.04 -9.92 -9.45
CA THR A 211 -5.05 -9.41 -10.40
C THR A 211 -6.16 -10.43 -10.62
N LEU A 212 -5.82 -11.72 -10.77
CA LEU A 212 -6.82 -12.79 -10.85
C LEU A 212 -7.65 -12.90 -9.56
N LEU A 213 -7.05 -12.75 -8.37
CA LEU A 213 -7.79 -12.72 -7.09
C LEU A 213 -8.81 -11.57 -7.06
N ALA A 214 -8.44 -10.37 -7.52
CA ALA A 214 -9.38 -9.25 -7.60
C ALA A 214 -10.53 -9.54 -8.58
N MET A 215 -10.25 -10.11 -9.75
CA MET A 215 -11.28 -10.52 -10.71
C MET A 215 -12.20 -11.64 -10.14
N ILE A 216 -11.67 -12.54 -9.31
CA ILE A 216 -12.46 -13.56 -8.61
C ILE A 216 -13.38 -12.91 -7.59
N ILE A 217 -12.91 -11.92 -6.83
CA ILE A 217 -13.76 -11.14 -5.92
C ILE A 217 -14.94 -10.55 -6.69
N GLU A 218 -14.71 -9.93 -7.86
CA GLU A 218 -15.76 -9.38 -8.70
C GLU A 218 -16.75 -10.46 -9.19
N LYS A 219 -16.25 -11.58 -9.67
CA LYS A 219 -17.09 -12.72 -10.13
C LYS A 219 -17.97 -13.28 -9.02
N VAL A 220 -17.41 -13.42 -7.82
CA VAL A 220 -18.10 -13.99 -6.66
C VAL A 220 -19.09 -13.02 -6.06
N THR A 221 -18.78 -11.72 -6.02
CA THR A 221 -19.62 -10.72 -5.35
C THR A 221 -20.62 -10.05 -6.29
N GLY A 222 -20.30 -9.95 -7.57
CA GLY A 222 -21.05 -9.15 -8.56
C GLY A 222 -20.80 -7.66 -8.42
N GLN A 223 -19.81 -7.24 -7.61
CA GLN A 223 -19.40 -5.86 -7.38
C GLN A 223 -18.04 -5.60 -8.03
N LYS A 224 -17.76 -4.37 -8.39
CA LYS A 224 -16.38 -3.99 -8.75
C LYS A 224 -15.45 -4.18 -7.57
N PHE A 225 -14.21 -4.56 -7.83
CA PHE A 225 -13.21 -4.83 -6.78
C PHE A 225 -13.08 -3.66 -5.79
N GLY A 226 -12.89 -2.45 -6.30
CA GLY A 226 -12.75 -1.28 -5.46
C GLY A 226 -14.01 -0.97 -4.64
N GLU A 227 -15.22 -1.19 -5.17
CA GLU A 227 -16.48 -1.04 -4.42
C GLU A 227 -16.57 -2.04 -3.27
N TYR A 228 -16.18 -3.30 -3.53
CA TYR A 228 -16.16 -4.32 -2.49
C TYR A 228 -15.18 -3.98 -1.37
N VAL A 229 -13.94 -3.60 -1.73
CA VAL A 229 -12.90 -3.21 -0.77
C VAL A 229 -13.32 -1.99 0.03
N LYS A 230 -13.88 -0.97 -0.64
CA LYS A 230 -14.39 0.22 0.04
C LYS A 230 -15.41 -0.14 1.11
N ALA A 231 -16.44 -0.89 0.75
CA ALA A 231 -17.53 -1.21 1.68
C ALA A 231 -17.12 -2.17 2.82
N ASN A 232 -16.23 -3.14 2.55
CA ASN A 232 -15.92 -4.21 3.51
C ASN A 232 -14.61 -3.98 4.28
N ILE A 233 -13.74 -3.06 3.82
CA ILE A 233 -12.45 -2.78 4.47
C ILE A 233 -12.32 -1.30 4.77
N PHE A 234 -12.34 -0.38 3.79
CA PHE A 234 -12.08 1.03 4.03
C PHE A 234 -13.12 1.64 4.96
N ASP A 235 -14.42 1.54 4.62
CA ASP A 235 -15.50 2.09 5.46
C ASP A 235 -15.54 1.39 6.83
N ALA A 236 -15.30 0.08 6.88
CA ALA A 236 -15.26 -0.68 8.14
C ALA A 236 -14.12 -0.28 9.07
N CYS A 237 -13.01 0.24 8.52
CA CYS A 237 -11.85 0.74 9.27
C CYS A 237 -11.89 2.25 9.52
N GLY A 238 -12.73 3.01 8.81
CA GLY A 238 -12.72 4.47 8.82
C GLY A 238 -11.57 5.07 8.02
N MET A 239 -11.17 4.40 6.93
CA MET A 239 -10.09 4.83 6.01
C MET A 239 -10.66 5.82 4.98
N GLU A 240 -10.86 7.07 5.41
CA GLU A 240 -11.55 8.09 4.62
C GLU A 240 -10.69 8.67 3.48
N HIS A 241 -9.37 8.48 3.55
CA HIS A 241 -8.39 8.95 2.56
C HIS A 241 -7.86 7.83 1.66
N SER A 242 -8.55 6.68 1.63
CA SER A 242 -8.14 5.52 0.85
C SER A 242 -9.12 5.23 -0.28
N SER A 243 -8.58 4.85 -1.44
CA SER A 243 -9.38 4.48 -2.60
C SER A 243 -8.66 3.44 -3.46
N SER A 244 -9.44 2.68 -4.24
CA SER A 244 -8.94 1.88 -5.36
C SER A 244 -9.23 2.63 -6.65
N MET A 245 -8.28 2.66 -7.57
CA MET A 245 -8.44 3.27 -8.88
C MET A 245 -9.53 2.62 -9.73
N THR A 246 -10.01 1.44 -9.35
CA THR A 246 -11.11 0.74 -10.03
C THR A 246 -12.51 1.19 -9.58
N THR A 247 -12.63 2.12 -8.64
CA THR A 247 -13.91 2.65 -8.16
C THR A 247 -14.46 3.84 -8.93
N GLY A 248 -13.86 4.25 -10.03
CA GLY A 248 -14.35 5.36 -10.85
C GLY A 248 -13.45 6.60 -10.81
N ASP A 249 -14.02 7.79 -10.75
CA ASP A 249 -13.30 9.04 -10.95
C ASP A 249 -12.27 9.33 -9.85
N VAL A 250 -11.03 8.89 -10.08
CA VAL A 250 -9.86 9.18 -9.23
C VAL A 250 -9.19 10.52 -9.57
N THR A 251 -9.70 11.25 -10.57
CA THR A 251 -9.23 12.61 -10.88
C THR A 251 -9.45 13.58 -9.72
N SER A 252 -10.19 13.14 -8.70
CA SER A 252 -10.56 13.93 -7.54
C SER A 252 -9.98 13.41 -6.22
N ILE A 253 -8.87 12.66 -6.21
CA ILE A 253 -8.21 12.33 -4.93
C ILE A 253 -7.61 13.62 -4.35
N PRO A 254 -8.23 14.19 -3.30
CA PRO A 254 -7.70 15.39 -2.68
C PRO A 254 -6.39 15.06 -1.96
N GLU A 255 -5.49 16.03 -1.91
CA GLU A 255 -4.26 15.94 -1.10
C GLU A 255 -3.26 14.85 -1.53
N ILE A 256 -3.32 14.40 -2.80
CA ILE A 256 -2.27 13.51 -3.31
C ILE A 256 -0.92 14.24 -3.34
N VAL A 257 0.12 13.56 -2.95
CA VAL A 257 1.48 14.09 -3.09
C VAL A 257 1.90 14.02 -4.56
N LYS A 258 2.64 15.02 -5.02
CA LYS A 258 3.25 14.97 -6.35
C LYS A 258 4.42 13.99 -6.34
N GLY A 259 4.32 12.91 -7.08
CA GLY A 259 5.42 11.97 -7.29
C GLY A 259 6.60 12.64 -8.02
N VAL A 260 7.81 12.20 -7.68
CA VAL A 260 9.05 12.67 -8.32
C VAL A 260 9.57 11.54 -9.19
N ASN A 261 9.67 11.77 -10.49
CA ASN A 261 10.31 10.84 -11.40
C ASN A 261 11.83 11.01 -11.28
N ASP A 262 12.48 10.06 -10.62
CA ASP A 262 13.94 10.02 -10.51
C ASP A 262 14.57 9.17 -11.64
N THR A 263 13.74 8.60 -12.53
CA THR A 263 14.22 7.83 -13.70
C THR A 263 14.34 8.75 -14.91
N ASP A 264 15.55 9.07 -15.29
CA ASP A 264 15.87 9.87 -16.47
C ASP A 264 15.19 9.31 -17.74
N GLY A 265 14.34 10.10 -18.36
CA GLY A 265 13.93 9.92 -19.76
C GLY A 265 12.53 9.38 -20.03
N MET A 266 11.66 9.21 -19.05
CA MET A 266 10.26 8.88 -19.34
C MET A 266 9.44 10.18 -19.55
N PRO A 267 8.89 10.42 -20.75
CA PRO A 267 8.07 11.59 -21.02
C PRO A 267 6.64 11.38 -20.50
N ILE A 268 6.48 11.35 -19.17
CA ILE A 268 5.21 11.11 -18.54
C ILE A 268 4.72 12.39 -17.89
N GLU A 269 3.60 12.93 -18.37
CA GLU A 269 2.86 13.95 -17.65
C GLU A 269 2.09 13.29 -16.50
N LEU A 270 2.49 13.60 -15.27
CA LEU A 270 2.03 13.01 -14.02
C LEU A 270 0.51 13.01 -13.79
N ASP A 271 -0.23 13.90 -14.45
CA ASP A 271 -1.63 14.18 -14.17
C ASP A 271 -2.60 13.14 -14.78
N THR A 272 -2.13 12.27 -15.68
CA THR A 272 -2.98 11.34 -16.43
C THR A 272 -2.62 9.87 -16.28
N LEU A 273 -1.47 9.54 -15.70
CA LEU A 273 -0.89 8.20 -15.67
C LEU A 273 -1.71 7.17 -14.88
N TYR A 274 -2.35 7.64 -13.84
CA TYR A 274 -2.83 6.79 -12.77
C TYR A 274 -4.17 6.14 -13.04
N LEU A 275 -5.00 6.76 -13.91
CA LEU A 275 -6.39 6.42 -14.02
C LEU A 275 -6.67 5.16 -14.83
N GLN A 276 -5.77 4.83 -15.72
CA GLN A 276 -6.08 3.87 -16.78
C GLN A 276 -5.30 2.57 -16.67
N MET A 277 -4.11 2.61 -16.05
CA MET A 277 -3.42 1.40 -15.61
C MET A 277 -4.16 0.64 -14.50
N ALA A 278 -5.14 1.26 -13.86
CA ALA A 278 -5.88 0.71 -12.74
C ALA A 278 -6.43 -0.69 -12.99
N ASN A 279 -6.99 -0.93 -14.17
CA ASN A 279 -7.49 -2.25 -14.53
C ASN A 279 -6.38 -3.31 -14.56
N SER A 280 -5.22 -2.95 -15.08
CA SER A 280 -4.07 -3.85 -15.17
C SER A 280 -3.44 -4.14 -13.80
N MET A 281 -3.50 -3.15 -12.89
CA MET A 281 -2.95 -3.25 -11.54
C MET A 281 -3.97 -3.62 -10.48
N ARG A 282 -5.22 -3.90 -10.87
CA ARG A 282 -6.34 -4.24 -9.97
C ARG A 282 -5.97 -5.33 -8.98
N GLY A 283 -6.07 -5.00 -7.70
CA GLY A 283 -5.79 -5.90 -6.59
C GLY A 283 -4.31 -6.20 -6.34
N CYS A 284 -3.40 -5.77 -7.22
CA CYS A 284 -1.97 -5.97 -7.01
C CYS A 284 -1.21 -4.66 -6.74
N GLY A 285 -1.78 -3.49 -7.12
CA GLY A 285 -1.10 -2.20 -6.99
C GLY A 285 -1.95 -0.96 -7.26
N ASP A 286 -3.27 -1.07 -7.33
CA ASP A 286 -4.21 -0.04 -7.79
C ASP A 286 -4.75 0.89 -6.70
N MET A 287 -4.14 0.95 -5.51
CA MET A 287 -4.71 1.71 -4.40
C MET A 287 -3.90 2.95 -4.02
N HIS A 288 -4.65 3.95 -3.55
CA HIS A 288 -4.12 5.11 -2.85
C HIS A 288 -4.49 5.04 -1.36
N SER A 289 -3.60 5.51 -0.51
CA SER A 289 -3.85 5.61 0.93
C SER A 289 -2.91 6.62 1.59
N CYS A 290 -3.10 6.85 2.87
CA CYS A 290 -2.22 7.66 3.72
C CYS A 290 -1.75 6.84 4.94
N VAL A 291 -0.72 7.34 5.63
CA VAL A 291 -0.16 6.60 6.79
C VAL A 291 -1.16 6.46 7.95
N ALA A 292 -2.10 7.41 8.10
CA ALA A 292 -3.16 7.32 9.11
C ALA A 292 -4.13 6.18 8.80
N ASP A 293 -4.60 6.08 7.57
CA ASP A 293 -5.55 5.05 7.14
C ASP A 293 -4.91 3.66 7.18
N MET A 294 -3.66 3.53 6.72
CA MET A 294 -2.95 2.26 6.79
C MET A 294 -2.78 1.77 8.23
N LEU A 295 -2.53 2.67 9.20
CA LEU A 295 -2.54 2.29 10.60
C LEU A 295 -3.91 1.83 11.09
N MET A 296 -5.00 2.45 10.61
CA MET A 296 -6.36 2.00 10.92
C MET A 296 -6.63 0.60 10.38
N PHE A 297 -6.16 0.31 9.17
CA PHE A 297 -6.22 -1.03 8.58
C PHE A 297 -5.45 -2.05 9.42
N ASP A 298 -4.18 -1.79 9.75
CA ASP A 298 -3.35 -2.71 10.52
C ASP A 298 -3.94 -3.02 11.90
N ARG A 299 -4.38 -1.99 12.61
CA ARG A 299 -5.04 -2.14 13.91
C ARG A 299 -6.37 -2.92 13.82
N ALA A 300 -7.12 -2.74 12.74
CA ALA A 300 -8.36 -3.46 12.51
C ALA A 300 -8.10 -4.93 12.16
N LEU A 301 -7.09 -5.18 11.33
CA LEU A 301 -6.69 -6.52 10.91
C LEU A 301 -6.16 -7.34 12.10
N LEU A 302 -5.13 -6.85 12.76
CA LEU A 302 -4.48 -7.56 13.86
C LEU A 302 -5.28 -7.58 15.15
N GLY A 303 -6.19 -6.61 15.32
CA GLY A 303 -7.18 -6.58 16.40
C GLY A 303 -8.40 -7.48 16.17
N GLY A 304 -8.43 -8.29 15.11
CA GLY A 304 -9.50 -9.27 14.83
C GLY A 304 -10.83 -8.66 14.36
N ARG A 305 -10.85 -7.39 13.94
CA ARG A 305 -12.07 -6.75 13.42
C ARG A 305 -12.36 -7.11 11.97
N LEU A 306 -11.34 -7.36 11.17
CA LEU A 306 -11.47 -7.67 9.74
C LEU A 306 -11.50 -9.17 9.46
N LEU A 307 -10.75 -9.95 10.22
CA LEU A 307 -10.60 -11.39 10.06
C LEU A 307 -10.66 -12.08 11.42
N LYS A 308 -11.11 -13.34 11.44
CA LYS A 308 -11.05 -14.23 12.60
C LYS A 308 -9.62 -14.73 12.81
N GLU A 309 -9.38 -15.31 14.01
CA GLU A 309 -8.08 -15.84 14.40
C GLU A 309 -7.56 -16.91 13.42
N GLU A 310 -8.44 -17.80 12.95
CA GLU A 310 -8.07 -18.85 12.00
C GLU A 310 -7.61 -18.26 10.65
N SER A 311 -8.29 -17.21 10.16
CA SER A 311 -7.91 -16.53 8.92
C SER A 311 -6.64 -15.69 9.09
N LEU A 312 -6.40 -15.12 10.27
CA LEU A 312 -5.14 -14.45 10.59
C LEU A 312 -4.00 -15.46 10.66
N ALA A 313 -4.23 -16.65 11.23
CA ALA A 313 -3.23 -17.71 11.23
C ALA A 313 -2.86 -18.18 9.81
N GLU A 314 -3.85 -18.27 8.91
CA GLU A 314 -3.59 -18.52 7.47
C GLU A 314 -2.82 -17.38 6.83
N MET A 315 -3.22 -16.13 7.08
CA MET A 315 -2.57 -14.94 6.51
C MET A 315 -1.08 -14.88 6.83
N PHE A 316 -0.70 -15.22 8.04
CA PHE A 316 0.70 -15.23 8.49
C PHE A 316 1.35 -16.63 8.43
N GLY A 317 0.64 -17.63 7.90
CA GLY A 317 1.20 -18.91 7.49
C GLY A 317 2.13 -18.73 6.29
N TYR A 318 3.27 -19.41 6.25
CA TYR A 318 4.23 -19.22 5.16
C TYR A 318 5.03 -20.50 4.84
N LYS A 319 5.39 -20.65 3.57
CA LYS A 319 6.34 -21.66 3.11
C LYS A 319 7.66 -21.02 2.64
N TYR A 320 7.58 -19.94 1.88
CA TYR A 320 8.72 -19.25 1.26
C TYR A 320 8.92 -17.82 1.79
N LYS A 321 8.69 -17.60 3.09
CA LYS A 321 8.71 -16.27 3.73
C LYS A 321 7.69 -15.29 3.15
N TYR A 322 6.58 -15.82 2.61
CA TYR A 322 5.46 -15.04 2.14
C TYR A 322 4.16 -15.67 2.64
N GLY A 323 3.36 -14.90 3.34
CA GLY A 323 1.99 -15.22 3.73
C GLY A 323 0.98 -14.70 2.71
N CYS A 324 -0.26 -14.43 3.12
CA CYS A 324 -1.25 -13.83 2.25
C CYS A 324 -1.08 -12.30 2.25
N GLY A 325 -0.35 -11.77 1.27
CA GLY A 325 -0.10 -10.33 1.14
C GLY A 325 0.95 -9.76 2.11
N TRP A 326 1.70 -10.59 2.81
CA TRP A 326 2.73 -10.20 3.77
C TRP A 326 4.04 -10.95 3.55
N MET A 327 5.15 -10.24 3.58
CA MET A 327 6.50 -10.79 3.53
C MET A 327 7.04 -10.96 4.96
N LEU A 328 7.63 -12.09 5.25
CA LEU A 328 8.31 -12.31 6.53
C LEU A 328 9.70 -11.68 6.51
N LEU A 329 9.87 -10.61 7.26
CA LEU A 329 11.16 -9.91 7.39
C LEU A 329 12.12 -10.67 8.32
N ASP A 330 11.64 -11.03 9.52
CA ASP A 330 12.42 -11.76 10.52
C ASP A 330 11.56 -12.76 11.28
N VAL A 331 11.97 -14.03 11.22
CA VAL A 331 11.28 -15.14 11.89
C VAL A 331 11.31 -15.00 13.41
N ARG A 332 12.45 -14.56 13.98
CA ARG A 332 12.63 -14.51 15.44
C ARG A 332 11.81 -13.41 16.07
N SER A 333 11.74 -12.29 15.37
CA SER A 333 10.99 -11.10 15.80
C SER A 333 9.55 -11.11 15.35
N LYS A 334 9.12 -12.15 14.60
CA LYS A 334 7.80 -12.19 13.96
C LYS A 334 7.47 -10.84 13.28
N ALA A 335 8.44 -10.34 12.53
CA ALA A 335 8.31 -9.10 11.81
C ALA A 335 7.83 -9.37 10.38
N TRP A 336 6.74 -8.73 10.02
CA TRP A 336 6.09 -8.87 8.72
C TRP A 336 5.97 -7.50 8.06
N TYR A 337 6.13 -7.46 6.75
CA TYR A 337 5.99 -6.23 5.99
C TYR A 337 5.44 -6.48 4.60
N HIS A 338 5.03 -5.42 3.94
CA HIS A 338 4.96 -5.38 2.48
C HIS A 338 5.51 -4.04 2.00
N GLY A 339 6.36 -4.11 0.97
CA GLY A 339 6.79 -2.94 0.21
C GLY A 339 5.83 -2.68 -0.94
N GLY A 340 5.71 -1.43 -1.33
CA GLY A 340 4.96 -1.01 -2.50
C GLY A 340 5.79 -0.04 -3.32
N GLU A 341 5.89 -0.30 -4.61
CA GLU A 341 6.56 0.55 -5.56
C GLU A 341 5.64 0.79 -6.74
N SER A 342 5.61 2.00 -7.22
CA SER A 342 5.03 2.40 -8.48
C SER A 342 6.04 3.28 -9.23
N PHE A 343 5.67 3.86 -10.37
CA PHE A 343 6.60 4.69 -11.14
C PHE A 343 7.20 5.87 -10.36
N PHE A 344 6.49 6.35 -9.32
CA PHE A 344 6.84 7.59 -8.63
C PHE A 344 6.77 7.48 -7.11
N TYR A 345 6.34 6.35 -6.57
CA TYR A 345 6.10 6.20 -5.16
C TYR A 345 6.74 4.92 -4.62
N LEU A 346 7.24 5.04 -3.41
CA LEU A 346 7.73 3.91 -2.62
C LEU A 346 7.00 3.92 -1.28
N GLY A 347 6.62 2.76 -0.80
CA GLY A 347 6.01 2.64 0.51
C GLY A 347 6.39 1.35 1.22
N TYR A 348 6.34 1.39 2.55
CA TYR A 348 6.51 0.23 3.41
C TYR A 348 5.48 0.23 4.51
N ASN A 349 4.87 -0.91 4.73
CA ASN A 349 4.04 -1.20 5.89
C ASN A 349 4.69 -2.35 6.65
N LEU A 350 5.12 -2.10 7.89
CA LEU A 350 5.79 -3.05 8.78
C LEU A 350 4.97 -3.27 10.04
N TYR A 351 4.77 -4.54 10.37
CA TYR A 351 4.26 -5.02 11.65
C TYR A 351 5.32 -5.83 12.40
N VAL A 352 5.44 -5.62 13.71
CA VAL A 352 6.34 -6.37 14.60
C VAL A 352 5.58 -6.82 15.83
N ASP A 353 5.56 -8.13 16.10
CA ASP A 353 5.13 -8.69 17.41
C ASP A 353 6.28 -8.49 18.43
N SER A 354 6.36 -7.27 18.97
CA SER A 354 7.46 -6.85 19.83
C SER A 354 7.30 -7.38 21.27
N SER A 355 8.30 -8.06 21.77
CA SER A 355 8.34 -8.49 23.16
C SER A 355 8.38 -7.33 24.16
N LYS A 356 8.86 -6.16 23.75
CA LYS A 356 9.04 -4.97 24.61
C LYS A 356 7.85 -4.02 24.58
N TYR A 357 7.23 -3.85 23.43
CA TYR A 357 6.23 -2.82 23.20
C TYR A 357 4.83 -3.36 22.88
N GLY A 358 4.70 -4.67 22.62
CA GLY A 358 3.51 -5.27 21.99
C GLY A 358 3.53 -5.05 20.48
N ASN A 359 2.37 -5.00 19.84
CA ASN A 359 2.31 -4.76 18.42
C ASN A 359 2.89 -3.38 18.07
N LEU A 360 3.88 -3.36 17.18
CA LEU A 360 4.44 -2.14 16.60
C LEU A 360 4.11 -2.07 15.12
N TYR A 361 3.74 -0.88 14.66
CA TYR A 361 3.38 -0.56 13.28
C TYR A 361 4.24 0.60 12.80
N LEU A 362 4.97 0.40 11.71
CA LEU A 362 5.68 1.47 11.00
C LEU A 362 5.19 1.55 9.58
N ILE A 363 4.57 2.66 9.21
CA ILE A 363 4.18 2.93 7.83
C ILE A 363 5.00 4.11 7.32
N GLN A 364 5.55 3.95 6.11
CA GLN A 364 6.37 4.92 5.41
C GLN A 364 5.84 5.04 4.00
N LEU A 365 5.51 6.27 3.56
CA LEU A 365 5.03 6.54 2.19
C LEU A 365 5.82 7.72 1.61
N HIS A 366 6.43 7.49 0.46
CA HIS A 366 7.37 8.40 -0.19
C HIS A 366 6.88 8.79 -1.59
N PRO A 367 7.07 10.05 -2.01
CA PRO A 367 6.77 10.51 -3.37
C PRO A 367 7.95 10.26 -4.34
N THR A 368 8.81 9.30 -4.06
CA THR A 368 9.99 8.98 -4.86
C THR A 368 10.43 7.55 -4.57
N VAL A 369 10.97 6.87 -5.56
CA VAL A 369 11.60 5.55 -5.40
C VAL A 369 13.03 5.63 -4.86
N ALA A 370 13.61 6.82 -4.84
CA ALA A 370 14.89 7.06 -4.18
C ALA A 370 14.78 6.89 -2.66
N GLY A 371 15.82 6.38 -2.02
CA GLY A 371 15.88 6.24 -0.56
C GLY A 371 15.40 4.90 -0.03
N ASP A 372 15.19 3.89 -0.87
CA ASP A 372 14.80 2.54 -0.47
C ASP A 372 15.71 1.94 0.62
N GLU A 373 17.03 2.09 0.50
CA GLU A 373 18.01 1.62 1.48
C GLU A 373 17.80 2.22 2.88
N TYR A 374 17.40 3.52 2.94
CA TYR A 374 17.11 4.18 4.21
C TYR A 374 15.84 3.63 4.86
N SER A 375 14.80 3.38 4.05
CA SER A 375 13.54 2.83 4.54
C SER A 375 13.72 1.42 5.08
N GLN A 376 14.50 0.59 4.40
CA GLN A 376 14.85 -0.76 4.85
C GLN A 376 15.70 -0.74 6.12
N LYS A 377 16.66 0.19 6.21
CA LYS A 377 17.46 0.41 7.43
C LYS A 377 16.58 0.80 8.62
N LEU A 378 15.65 1.75 8.43
CA LEU A 378 14.74 2.18 9.48
C LEU A 378 13.87 1.01 9.98
N MET A 379 13.33 0.20 9.10
CA MET A 379 12.60 -1.01 9.48
C MET A 379 13.46 -1.96 10.31
N ALA A 380 14.71 -2.20 9.92
CA ALA A 380 15.63 -3.06 10.66
C ALA A 380 15.96 -2.51 12.06
N ASP A 381 16.11 -1.19 12.19
CA ASP A 381 16.40 -0.54 13.46
C ASP A 381 15.18 -0.60 14.41
N ILE A 382 13.95 -0.41 13.90
CA ILE A 382 12.70 -0.57 14.66
C ILE A 382 12.52 -2.02 15.14
N VAL A 383 12.74 -3.01 14.27
CA VAL A 383 12.68 -4.44 14.62
C VAL A 383 13.68 -4.76 15.71
N ARG A 384 14.91 -4.27 15.61
CA ARG A 384 15.98 -4.47 16.61
C ARG A 384 15.62 -3.87 17.95
N GLU A 385 15.12 -2.63 17.97
CA GLU A 385 14.71 -1.94 19.21
C GLU A 385 13.49 -2.61 19.86
N GLY A 386 12.55 -3.09 19.04
CA GLY A 386 11.35 -3.79 19.50
C GLY A 386 11.62 -5.11 20.21
N ASN A 387 12.81 -5.70 20.00
CA ASN A 387 13.19 -7.03 20.52
C ASN A 387 14.43 -7.01 21.44
N ARG A 388 14.86 -5.84 21.89
CA ARG A 388 15.83 -5.65 22.96
C ARG A 388 15.14 -5.71 24.32
#